data_1024e978c9d0c31093611183836f8c7c
#
_entry.id   1024e978c9d0c31093611183836f8c7c
#
_cell.length_a   1.000
_cell.length_b   1.000
_cell.length_c   1.000
_cell.angle_alpha   90.00
_cell.angle_beta   90.00
_cell.angle_gamma   90.00
#
_symmetry.space_group_name_H-M   'P 1'
#
loop_
_entity.id
_entity.type
_entity.pdbx_description
1 polymer ?
#
loop_
_entity_poly.entity_id
_entity_poly.type
_entity_poly.pdbx_seq_one_letter_code
_entity_poly.pdbx_strand_id
1 'polypeptide(L)'
;MKLCIFDPAHNIPGLKNLFPESDYYSCEPSNFFTYSAINHMNNDNFKKYYGFNYLTNLNNINTNNYDTLFIALPFLDCIESHQMTKDYGVRILQFIEFILENNEFNKVCIFDTYDYDYDPTKYYNNKKVDYYFKRNYNKKIKYSINVFPFPYMMFVTPCVLSIVLENNIPNNLEQRKNGVFWCGTIFKHENKDFNILRDRETIFNEIKNSIDIYNNLSHDKFITTLKEYKIGLDLEGVGDPNKRTFELLANDVLVFTNRINLIWGFDNEDFFSPETIFTTSQEFFQKLKLLENEKIYMKCLNNQRFLKQKYMNKEYLRNYILSKI
;
A
#
# COMPACT_ATOMS: atom_id res chain seq x y z
N MET A 1 -15.47 -10.45 19.61
CA MET A 1 -15.55 -9.21 18.84
C MET A 1 -16.25 -9.52 17.52
N LYS A 2 -17.42 -8.97 17.32
CA LYS A 2 -18.13 -9.06 16.05
C LYS A 2 -17.72 -7.86 15.19
N LEU A 3 -17.07 -8.12 14.06
CA LEU A 3 -16.43 -7.11 13.23
C LEU A 3 -17.16 -6.93 11.90
N CYS A 4 -17.46 -5.68 11.56
CA CYS A 4 -17.92 -5.25 10.25
C CYS A 4 -16.78 -4.51 9.54
N ILE A 5 -16.50 -4.87 8.28
CA ILE A 5 -15.57 -4.15 7.41
C ILE A 5 -16.41 -3.48 6.31
N PHE A 6 -16.32 -2.16 6.23
CA PHE A 6 -16.87 -1.38 5.15
C PHE A 6 -15.74 -0.83 4.27
N ASP A 7 -15.60 -1.41 3.09
CA ASP A 7 -14.59 -1.03 2.10
C ASP A 7 -15.29 -0.68 0.77
N PRO A 8 -15.79 0.56 0.65
CA PRO A 8 -16.66 0.95 -0.45
C PRO A 8 -16.03 0.83 -1.83
N ALA A 9 -14.72 0.86 -1.92
CA ALA A 9 -14.00 0.86 -3.18
C ALA A 9 -13.02 -0.33 -3.34
N HIS A 10 -13.18 -1.38 -2.56
CA HIS A 10 -12.27 -2.53 -2.55
C HIS A 10 -10.79 -2.15 -2.40
N ASN A 11 -10.52 -1.16 -1.54
CA ASN A 11 -9.14 -0.69 -1.35
C ASN A 11 -8.29 -1.63 -0.52
N ILE A 12 -8.92 -2.30 0.45
CA ILE A 12 -8.24 -3.16 1.39
C ILE A 12 -8.97 -4.50 1.59
N PRO A 13 -9.26 -5.27 0.54
CA PRO A 13 -9.96 -6.55 0.69
C PRO A 13 -9.21 -7.54 1.60
N GLY A 14 -7.90 -7.39 1.70
CA GLY A 14 -7.05 -8.19 2.59
C GLY A 14 -7.41 -8.07 4.07
N LEU A 15 -8.10 -7.02 4.52
CA LEU A 15 -8.61 -6.95 5.89
C LEU A 15 -9.54 -8.13 6.20
N LYS A 16 -10.38 -8.54 5.25
CA LYS A 16 -11.22 -9.73 5.42
C LYS A 16 -10.38 -11.00 5.60
N ASN A 17 -9.23 -11.10 4.93
CA ASN A 17 -8.32 -12.22 5.09
C ASN A 17 -7.57 -12.21 6.44
N LEU A 18 -7.39 -11.03 7.06
CA LEU A 18 -6.89 -10.92 8.44
C LEU A 18 -7.97 -11.24 9.47
N PHE A 19 -9.23 -10.93 9.16
CA PHE A 19 -10.37 -11.12 10.03
C PHE A 19 -11.44 -11.94 9.33
N PRO A 20 -11.21 -13.25 9.13
CA PRO A 20 -12.11 -14.11 8.35
C PRO A 20 -13.51 -14.22 8.95
N GLU A 21 -13.64 -13.97 10.25
CA GLU A 21 -14.92 -13.93 10.96
C GLU A 21 -15.77 -12.69 10.70
N SER A 22 -15.18 -11.63 10.09
CA SER A 22 -15.90 -10.38 9.81
C SER A 22 -16.88 -10.51 8.66
N ASP A 23 -17.88 -9.62 8.62
CA ASP A 23 -18.64 -9.35 7.39
C ASP A 23 -17.99 -8.22 6.61
N TYR A 24 -17.91 -8.38 5.28
CA TYR A 24 -17.26 -7.42 4.39
C TYR A 24 -18.29 -6.83 3.44
N TYR A 25 -18.50 -5.53 3.57
CA TYR A 25 -19.44 -4.75 2.77
C TYR A 25 -18.69 -3.87 1.78
N SER A 26 -19.17 -3.84 0.55
CA SER A 26 -18.68 -2.97 -0.49
C SER A 26 -19.81 -2.49 -1.37
N CYS A 27 -19.58 -1.45 -2.15
CA CYS A 27 -20.57 -0.98 -3.13
C CYS A 27 -20.50 -1.83 -4.41
N GLU A 28 -21.52 -1.75 -5.25
CA GLU A 28 -21.48 -2.45 -6.53
C GLU A 28 -20.45 -1.85 -7.50
N PRO A 29 -19.75 -2.69 -8.29
CA PRO A 29 -18.70 -2.23 -9.19
C PRO A 29 -19.14 -1.20 -10.24
N SER A 30 -20.43 -1.23 -10.64
CA SER A 30 -21.01 -0.27 -11.59
C SER A 30 -21.00 1.17 -11.12
N ASN A 31 -20.83 1.39 -9.81
CA ASN A 31 -20.83 2.71 -9.18
C ASN A 31 -19.43 3.29 -9.00
N PHE A 32 -18.39 2.58 -9.44
CA PHE A 32 -17.01 2.98 -9.21
C PHE A 32 -16.34 3.64 -10.39
N PHE A 33 -15.71 4.77 -10.11
CA PHE A 33 -14.65 5.31 -10.96
C PHE A 33 -13.31 4.64 -10.61
N THR A 34 -12.69 4.07 -11.61
CA THR A 34 -11.69 3.05 -11.39
C THR A 34 -10.31 3.52 -11.82
N TYR A 35 -9.43 3.62 -10.86
CA TYR A 35 -7.98 3.60 -11.14
C TYR A 35 -7.38 2.19 -11.03
N SER A 36 -8.14 1.17 -10.67
CA SER A 36 -7.62 -0.19 -10.58
C SER A 36 -8.49 -1.19 -11.34
N ALA A 37 -7.88 -2.18 -11.97
CA ALA A 37 -8.55 -3.28 -12.67
C ALA A 37 -9.48 -4.11 -11.75
N ILE A 38 -9.38 -3.92 -10.45
CA ILE A 38 -10.17 -4.61 -9.42
C ILE A 38 -11.62 -4.09 -9.39
N ASN A 39 -11.82 -2.86 -9.74
CA ASN A 39 -13.10 -2.17 -9.61
C ASN A 39 -14.17 -2.61 -10.62
N HIS A 40 -13.80 -3.44 -11.60
CA HIS A 40 -14.76 -4.03 -12.54
C HIS A 40 -15.06 -5.51 -12.25
N MET A 41 -14.58 -6.03 -11.12
CA MET A 41 -14.80 -7.42 -10.79
C MET A 41 -16.22 -7.63 -10.26
N ASN A 42 -17.00 -8.44 -10.98
CA ASN A 42 -18.20 -9.02 -10.40
C ASN A 42 -17.82 -9.92 -9.20
N ASN A 43 -18.83 -10.29 -8.42
CA ASN A 43 -18.61 -11.07 -7.18
C ASN A 43 -17.89 -12.41 -7.44
N ASP A 44 -18.10 -13.06 -8.60
CA ASP A 44 -17.45 -14.31 -8.94
C ASP A 44 -15.94 -14.12 -9.17
N ASN A 45 -15.57 -13.07 -9.92
CA ASN A 45 -14.18 -12.72 -10.13
C ASN A 45 -13.52 -12.27 -8.83
N PHE A 46 -14.21 -11.48 -8.02
CA PHE A 46 -13.73 -11.06 -6.72
C PHE A 46 -13.46 -12.26 -5.81
N LYS A 47 -14.42 -13.21 -5.74
CA LYS A 47 -14.25 -14.46 -4.99
C LYS A 47 -13.07 -15.29 -5.48
N LYS A 48 -12.85 -15.36 -6.79
CA LYS A 48 -11.71 -16.07 -7.37
C LYS A 48 -10.38 -15.54 -6.89
N TYR A 49 -10.26 -14.20 -6.73
CA TYR A 49 -9.01 -13.55 -6.33
C TYR A 49 -8.82 -13.46 -4.82
N TYR A 50 -9.89 -13.17 -4.08
CA TYR A 50 -9.79 -12.94 -2.63
C TYR A 50 -10.27 -14.09 -1.77
N GLY A 51 -10.98 -15.05 -2.35
CA GLY A 51 -11.47 -16.25 -1.65
C GLY A 51 -12.79 -16.06 -0.89
N PHE A 52 -13.45 -14.90 -1.00
CA PHE A 52 -14.71 -14.62 -0.33
C PHE A 52 -15.63 -13.73 -1.20
N ASN A 53 -16.93 -13.74 -0.89
CA ASN A 53 -17.90 -12.84 -1.49
C ASN A 53 -18.01 -11.55 -0.69
N TYR A 54 -18.27 -10.42 -1.35
CA TYR A 54 -18.63 -9.18 -0.68
C TYR A 54 -20.16 -8.98 -0.64
N LEU A 55 -20.62 -8.21 0.33
CA LEU A 55 -22.03 -7.86 0.50
C LEU A 55 -22.27 -6.47 -0.07
N THR A 56 -23.33 -6.31 -0.88
CA THR A 56 -23.63 -5.03 -1.58
C THR A 56 -24.80 -4.28 -0.96
N ASN A 57 -25.66 -4.96 -0.21
CA ASN A 57 -26.82 -4.31 0.38
C ASN A 57 -26.45 -3.59 1.67
N LEU A 58 -26.06 -2.34 1.52
CA LEU A 58 -25.64 -1.48 2.64
C LEU A 58 -26.79 -1.18 3.63
N ASN A 59 -28.04 -1.22 3.16
CA ASN A 59 -29.21 -1.02 4.02
C ASN A 59 -29.42 -2.20 5.01
N ASN A 60 -28.80 -3.33 4.75
CA ASN A 60 -28.85 -4.50 5.62
C ASN A 60 -27.70 -4.55 6.63
N ILE A 61 -26.86 -3.53 6.71
CA ILE A 61 -25.90 -3.43 7.80
C ILE A 61 -26.67 -3.22 9.10
N ASN A 62 -27.02 -4.34 9.72
CA ASN A 62 -27.61 -4.28 11.05
C ASN A 62 -26.49 -4.07 12.07
N THR A 63 -26.27 -2.83 12.38
CA THR A 63 -25.20 -2.34 13.25
C THR A 63 -25.27 -2.89 14.66
N ASN A 64 -26.48 -3.24 15.15
CA ASN A 64 -26.66 -3.92 16.44
C ASN A 64 -25.97 -5.31 16.50
N ASN A 65 -25.57 -5.85 15.36
CA ASN A 65 -24.89 -7.14 15.30
C ASN A 65 -23.37 -7.03 15.45
N TYR A 66 -22.80 -5.82 15.46
CA TYR A 66 -21.35 -5.61 15.43
C TYR A 66 -20.85 -4.75 16.60
N ASP A 67 -19.72 -5.13 17.16
CA ASP A 67 -19.04 -4.37 18.22
C ASP A 67 -18.07 -3.34 17.62
N THR A 68 -17.48 -3.67 16.48
CA THR A 68 -16.37 -2.91 15.87
C THR A 68 -16.63 -2.68 14.39
N LEU A 69 -16.38 -1.46 13.94
CA LEU A 69 -16.44 -1.07 12.54
C LEU A 69 -15.06 -0.70 12.02
N PHE A 70 -14.65 -1.34 10.94
CA PHE A 70 -13.48 -0.95 10.13
C PHE A 70 -13.97 -0.28 8.85
N ILE A 71 -13.49 0.92 8.59
CA ILE A 71 -13.81 1.68 7.39
C ILE A 71 -12.52 1.87 6.58
N ALA A 72 -12.48 1.31 5.38
CA ALA A 72 -11.42 1.57 4.42
C ALA A 72 -11.80 2.78 3.56
N LEU A 73 -11.14 3.91 3.80
CA LEU A 73 -11.41 5.15 3.06
C LEU A 73 -10.34 5.41 2.01
N PRO A 74 -10.74 5.48 0.73
CA PRO A 74 -9.80 5.78 -0.32
C PRO A 74 -9.48 7.25 -0.48
N PHE A 75 -10.36 8.20 -0.23
CA PHE A 75 -10.19 9.54 -0.79
C PHE A 75 -11.10 10.59 -0.16
N LEU A 76 -10.59 11.45 0.71
CA LEU A 76 -11.27 12.70 0.98
C LEU A 76 -10.95 13.79 -0.07
N ASP A 77 -9.72 13.87 -0.55
CA ASP A 77 -9.29 14.93 -1.49
C ASP A 77 -9.57 14.63 -2.97
N CYS A 78 -9.71 13.38 -3.39
CA CYS A 78 -10.20 13.08 -4.75
C CYS A 78 -11.66 13.50 -4.95
N ILE A 79 -12.38 13.72 -3.86
CA ILE A 79 -13.73 14.30 -3.89
C ILE A 79 -13.68 15.73 -4.43
N GLU A 80 -12.60 16.47 -4.20
CA GLU A 80 -12.48 17.87 -4.62
C GLU A 80 -11.93 18.04 -6.04
N SER A 81 -11.19 17.09 -6.58
CA SER A 81 -10.46 17.26 -7.84
C SER A 81 -11.20 16.81 -9.11
N HIS A 82 -12.17 15.88 -9.03
CA HIS A 82 -12.90 15.37 -10.18
C HIS A 82 -14.41 15.38 -9.96
N GLN A 83 -15.17 16.04 -10.85
CA GLN A 83 -16.60 16.26 -10.71
C GLN A 83 -17.43 14.97 -10.60
N MET A 84 -17.04 13.88 -11.25
CA MET A 84 -17.77 12.60 -11.19
C MET A 84 -17.38 11.75 -9.97
N THR A 85 -16.13 11.83 -9.52
CA THR A 85 -15.69 11.27 -8.23
C THR A 85 -16.27 12.05 -7.04
N LYS A 86 -16.53 13.33 -7.24
CA LYS A 86 -17.08 14.22 -6.23
C LYS A 86 -18.45 13.77 -5.73
N ASP A 87 -19.40 13.51 -6.64
CA ASP A 87 -20.76 13.10 -6.26
C ASP A 87 -20.78 11.74 -5.57
N TYR A 88 -19.95 10.82 -6.02
CA TYR A 88 -19.85 9.49 -5.42
C TYR A 88 -19.15 9.52 -4.06
N GLY A 89 -18.05 10.24 -3.97
CA GLY A 89 -17.35 10.44 -2.69
C GLY A 89 -18.23 11.12 -1.65
N VAL A 90 -19.02 12.13 -2.05
CA VAL A 90 -20.00 12.77 -1.17
C VAL A 90 -21.04 11.76 -0.66
N ARG A 91 -21.56 10.88 -1.51
CA ARG A 91 -22.52 9.84 -1.10
C ARG A 91 -21.89 8.83 -0.13
N ILE A 92 -20.65 8.43 -0.36
CA ILE A 92 -19.93 7.54 0.57
C ILE A 92 -19.74 8.24 1.91
N LEU A 93 -19.31 9.50 1.91
CA LEU A 93 -19.16 10.26 3.14
C LEU A 93 -20.47 10.42 3.87
N GLN A 94 -21.54 10.76 3.18
CA GLN A 94 -22.89 10.85 3.77
C GLN A 94 -23.33 9.51 4.36
N PHE A 95 -23.06 8.40 3.68
CA PHE A 95 -23.35 7.08 4.19
C PHE A 95 -22.52 6.73 5.43
N ILE A 96 -21.22 7.06 5.43
CA ILE A 96 -20.36 6.89 6.60
C ILE A 96 -20.86 7.76 7.76
N GLU A 97 -21.20 9.01 7.50
CA GLU A 97 -21.79 9.92 8.47
C GLU A 97 -23.07 9.34 9.06
N PHE A 98 -23.97 8.86 8.20
CA PHE A 98 -25.20 8.21 8.63
C PHE A 98 -24.94 6.98 9.52
N ILE A 99 -23.98 6.12 9.15
CA ILE A 99 -23.60 4.97 9.98
C ILE A 99 -23.04 5.43 11.32
N LEU A 100 -22.16 6.41 11.33
CA LEU A 100 -21.51 6.88 12.56
C LEU A 100 -22.51 7.62 13.49
N GLU A 101 -23.50 8.30 12.95
CA GLU A 101 -24.50 9.03 13.73
C GLU A 101 -25.60 8.12 14.29
N ASN A 102 -25.97 7.08 13.55
CA ASN A 102 -27.12 6.24 13.91
C ASN A 102 -26.74 4.91 14.58
N ASN A 103 -25.48 4.67 14.82
CA ASN A 103 -25.02 3.36 15.28
C ASN A 103 -24.06 3.45 16.47
N GLU A 104 -24.30 2.60 17.43
CA GLU A 104 -23.52 2.49 18.65
C GLU A 104 -22.44 1.40 18.51
N PHE A 105 -21.51 1.58 17.59
CA PHE A 105 -20.31 0.76 17.61
C PHE A 105 -19.47 1.09 18.84
N ASN A 106 -18.99 0.08 19.52
CA ASN A 106 -18.05 0.26 20.65
C ASN A 106 -16.73 0.86 20.16
N LYS A 107 -16.31 0.47 18.95
CA LYS A 107 -15.07 0.94 18.33
C LYS A 107 -15.22 1.19 16.84
N VAL A 108 -14.66 2.30 16.39
CA VAL A 108 -14.61 2.68 14.97
C VAL A 108 -13.14 2.93 14.59
N CYS A 109 -12.67 2.21 13.58
CA CYS A 109 -11.32 2.32 13.05
C CYS A 109 -11.35 2.72 11.59
N ILE A 110 -10.59 3.74 11.22
CA ILE A 110 -10.41 4.15 9.84
C ILE A 110 -9.06 3.64 9.33
N PHE A 111 -9.11 2.96 8.19
CA PHE A 111 -7.93 2.60 7.40
C PHE A 111 -7.79 3.61 6.27
N ASP A 112 -6.88 4.56 6.47
CA ASP A 112 -6.59 5.62 5.51
C ASP A 112 -5.57 5.11 4.50
N THR A 113 -6.06 4.81 3.30
CA THR A 113 -5.24 4.34 2.18
C THR A 113 -4.74 5.48 1.30
N TYR A 114 -4.97 6.71 1.71
CA TYR A 114 -4.66 7.89 0.93
C TYR A 114 -3.15 8.17 0.81
N ASP A 115 -2.78 8.70 -0.33
CA ASP A 115 -1.39 8.83 -0.76
C ASP A 115 -0.65 10.06 -0.21
N TYR A 116 -1.32 10.92 0.57
CA TYR A 116 -0.75 12.17 1.05
C TYR A 116 -0.40 12.18 2.54
N ASP A 117 0.55 13.02 2.85
CA ASP A 117 1.07 13.25 4.19
C ASP A 117 0.20 14.24 4.96
N TYR A 118 -0.76 13.76 5.73
CA TYR A 118 -1.58 14.58 6.60
C TYR A 118 -2.01 13.81 7.86
N ASP A 119 -2.43 14.55 8.88
CA ASP A 119 -3.06 13.93 10.05
C ASP A 119 -4.56 13.70 9.78
N PRO A 120 -5.01 12.43 9.65
CA PRO A 120 -6.39 12.11 9.30
C PRO A 120 -7.40 12.58 10.35
N THR A 121 -7.00 12.79 11.59
CA THR A 121 -7.90 13.24 12.65
C THR A 121 -8.51 14.61 12.38
N LYS A 122 -7.84 15.44 11.57
CA LYS A 122 -8.33 16.77 11.21
C LYS A 122 -9.62 16.73 10.39
N TYR A 123 -9.87 15.65 9.65
CA TYR A 123 -11.06 15.49 8.82
C TYR A 123 -12.24 14.90 9.58
N TYR A 124 -11.99 14.31 10.75
CA TYR A 124 -13.02 13.60 11.54
C TYR A 124 -13.22 14.18 12.93
N ASN A 125 -12.79 15.43 13.16
CA ASN A 125 -12.75 16.09 14.47
C ASN A 125 -14.04 16.06 15.30
N ASN A 126 -15.19 15.80 14.66
CA ASN A 126 -16.51 15.78 15.33
C ASN A 126 -17.19 14.42 15.26
N LYS A 127 -16.48 13.35 14.85
CA LYS A 127 -17.07 12.04 14.63
C LYS A 127 -16.49 11.00 15.57
N LYS A 128 -17.29 10.01 15.91
CA LYS A 128 -16.86 8.89 16.75
C LYS A 128 -15.90 7.97 15.96
N VAL A 129 -14.64 8.37 15.88
CA VAL A 129 -13.55 7.55 15.34
C VAL A 129 -12.50 7.38 16.42
N ASP A 130 -12.25 6.15 16.80
CA ASP A 130 -11.35 5.83 17.90
C ASP A 130 -9.91 5.70 17.44
N TYR A 131 -9.69 5.09 16.24
CA TYR A 131 -8.36 4.77 15.76
C TYR A 131 -8.21 4.98 14.25
N TYR A 132 -7.01 5.39 13.85
CA TYR A 132 -6.64 5.59 12.46
C TYR A 132 -5.42 4.78 12.10
N PHE A 133 -5.51 4.01 11.04
CA PHE A 133 -4.41 3.25 10.46
C PHE A 133 -4.01 3.89 9.14
N LYS A 134 -2.88 4.58 9.12
CA LYS A 134 -2.46 5.41 7.99
C LYS A 134 -1.37 4.74 7.16
N ARG A 135 -1.60 4.69 5.85
CA ARG A 135 -0.65 4.13 4.87
C ARG A 135 0.63 4.97 4.78
N ASN A 136 0.50 6.24 4.44
CA ASN A 136 1.62 7.16 4.31
C ASN A 136 1.92 7.84 5.64
N TYR A 137 2.55 7.09 6.55
CA TYR A 137 2.92 7.63 7.84
C TYR A 137 4.28 8.30 7.74
N ASN A 138 4.30 9.65 7.67
CA ASN A 138 5.53 10.43 7.51
C ASN A 138 6.15 10.78 8.86
N LYS A 139 7.44 10.45 9.05
CA LYS A 139 8.21 10.72 10.28
C LYS A 139 8.24 12.20 10.67
N LYS A 140 8.07 13.12 9.72
CA LYS A 140 8.12 14.57 9.94
C LYS A 140 6.81 15.17 10.44
N ILE A 141 5.71 14.42 10.34
CA ILE A 141 4.40 14.88 10.76
C ILE A 141 4.14 14.45 12.20
N LYS A 142 3.71 15.39 13.02
CA LYS A 142 3.22 15.10 14.36
C LYS A 142 1.77 14.65 14.27
N TYR A 143 1.56 13.35 14.33
CA TYR A 143 0.23 12.76 14.36
C TYR A 143 -0.39 12.77 15.76
N SER A 144 -1.71 12.68 15.80
CA SER A 144 -2.46 12.44 17.03
C SER A 144 -2.14 11.04 17.59
N ILE A 145 -2.34 10.86 18.89
CA ILE A 145 -1.95 9.64 19.62
C ILE A 145 -2.63 8.36 19.12
N ASN A 146 -3.78 8.49 18.49
CA ASN A 146 -4.57 7.39 17.97
C ASN A 146 -4.35 7.13 16.46
N VAL A 147 -3.33 7.74 15.85
CA VAL A 147 -2.93 7.51 14.47
C VAL A 147 -1.71 6.58 14.44
N PHE A 148 -1.83 5.46 13.74
CA PHE A 148 -0.81 4.42 13.66
C PHE A 148 -0.36 4.17 12.22
N PRO A 149 0.92 3.89 12.00
CA PRO A 149 1.38 3.46 10.69
C PRO A 149 0.73 2.12 10.32
N PHE A 150 0.35 1.97 9.07
CA PHE A 150 -0.25 0.75 8.56
C PHE A 150 0.38 0.35 7.23
N PRO A 151 1.05 -0.81 7.17
CA PRO A 151 1.64 -1.26 5.92
C PRO A 151 0.55 -1.65 4.93
N TYR A 152 0.46 -0.91 3.87
CA TYR A 152 -0.50 -1.10 2.78
C TYR A 152 -0.35 -2.43 2.04
N MET A 153 0.68 -3.16 2.31
CA MET A 153 1.23 -4.27 1.55
C MET A 153 0.29 -5.37 1.15
N MET A 154 -0.54 -5.81 2.10
CA MET A 154 -1.31 -7.04 1.93
C MET A 154 -2.58 -6.84 1.12
N PHE A 155 -2.82 -5.62 0.63
CA PHE A 155 -4.16 -5.21 0.27
C PHE A 155 -4.28 -4.74 -1.16
N VAL A 156 -3.16 -4.53 -1.86
CA VAL A 156 -3.17 -3.80 -3.12
C VAL A 156 -3.60 -4.62 -4.31
N THR A 157 -3.28 -5.90 -4.34
CA THR A 157 -3.80 -6.79 -5.40
C THR A 157 -3.63 -8.27 -5.02
N PRO A 158 -4.51 -9.15 -5.51
CA PRO A 158 -4.37 -10.59 -5.37
C PRO A 158 -3.05 -11.13 -5.93
N CYS A 159 -2.53 -10.48 -6.99
CA CYS A 159 -1.26 -10.90 -7.59
C CYS A 159 -0.07 -10.72 -6.64
N VAL A 160 -0.05 -9.66 -5.83
CA VAL A 160 0.98 -9.50 -4.80
C VAL A 160 0.76 -10.50 -3.67
N LEU A 161 -0.48 -10.73 -3.29
CA LEU A 161 -0.84 -11.74 -2.29
C LEU A 161 -0.47 -13.16 -2.71
N SER A 162 -0.75 -13.57 -3.95
CA SER A 162 -0.37 -14.89 -4.46
C SER A 162 1.14 -15.06 -4.53
N ILE A 163 1.86 -14.05 -5.00
CA ILE A 163 3.33 -14.07 -5.05
C ILE A 163 3.94 -14.16 -3.66
N VAL A 164 3.35 -13.44 -2.69
CA VAL A 164 3.80 -13.44 -1.29
C VAL A 164 3.51 -14.77 -0.60
N LEU A 165 2.36 -15.39 -0.90
CA LEU A 165 1.94 -16.64 -0.27
C LEU A 165 2.60 -17.88 -0.87
N GLU A 166 2.96 -17.84 -2.14
CA GLU A 166 3.53 -19.01 -2.85
C GLU A 166 5.00 -19.29 -2.54
N ASN A 167 5.66 -18.49 -1.69
CA ASN A 167 7.06 -18.72 -1.23
C ASN A 167 8.04 -19.22 -2.30
N ASN A 168 7.76 -18.97 -3.57
CA ASN A 168 8.63 -19.36 -4.66
C ASN A 168 9.83 -18.39 -4.70
N ILE A 169 10.74 -18.57 -3.75
CA ILE A 169 12.05 -17.90 -3.76
C ILE A 169 12.75 -18.41 -5.02
N PRO A 170 13.17 -17.53 -5.93
CA PRO A 170 13.93 -17.95 -7.09
C PRO A 170 15.21 -18.59 -6.61
N ASN A 171 15.39 -19.84 -6.96
CA ASN A 171 16.39 -20.74 -6.40
C ASN A 171 17.85 -20.38 -6.67
N ASN A 172 18.16 -19.29 -7.42
CA ASN A 172 19.55 -19.00 -7.72
C ASN A 172 19.85 -17.50 -7.85
N LEU A 173 20.13 -16.87 -6.70
CA LEU A 173 20.58 -15.47 -6.64
C LEU A 173 21.87 -15.22 -7.44
N GLU A 174 22.76 -16.23 -7.54
CA GLU A 174 24.03 -16.12 -8.26
C GLU A 174 23.85 -15.93 -9.76
N GLN A 175 22.75 -16.45 -10.33
CA GLN A 175 22.45 -16.33 -11.75
C GLN A 175 21.76 -15.00 -12.11
N ARG A 176 21.40 -14.19 -11.12
CA ARG A 176 20.74 -12.92 -11.38
C ARG A 176 21.74 -11.87 -11.90
N LYS A 177 21.23 -11.02 -12.78
CA LYS A 177 21.97 -9.88 -13.32
C LYS A 177 22.34 -8.88 -12.20
N ASN A 178 23.54 -8.36 -12.25
CA ASN A 178 24.01 -7.29 -11.36
C ASN A 178 23.48 -5.90 -11.75
N GLY A 179 22.68 -5.78 -12.84
CA GLY A 179 22.02 -4.54 -13.25
C GLY A 179 20.92 -4.10 -12.28
N VAL A 180 20.44 -2.90 -12.47
CA VAL A 180 19.32 -2.33 -11.73
C VAL A 180 18.08 -2.33 -12.59
N PHE A 181 17.08 -3.11 -12.20
CA PHE A 181 15.79 -3.20 -12.90
C PHE A 181 14.91 -1.98 -12.63
N TRP A 182 14.37 -1.40 -13.67
CA TRP A 182 13.31 -0.41 -13.60
C TRP A 182 12.19 -0.72 -14.59
N CYS A 183 10.95 -0.69 -14.12
CA CYS A 183 9.78 -0.73 -15.00
C CYS A 183 8.72 0.23 -14.47
N GLY A 184 8.38 1.25 -15.19
CA GLY A 184 7.38 2.25 -14.78
C GLY A 184 7.31 3.42 -15.71
N THR A 185 6.38 4.31 -15.40
CA THR A 185 6.16 5.54 -16.14
C THR A 185 6.65 6.72 -15.32
N ILE A 186 7.42 7.58 -15.94
CA ILE A 186 7.73 8.91 -15.39
C ILE A 186 6.66 9.84 -15.94
N PHE A 187 5.70 10.22 -15.10
CA PHE A 187 4.69 11.19 -15.48
C PHE A 187 5.29 12.59 -15.41
N LYS A 188 5.13 13.35 -16.48
CA LYS A 188 5.28 14.81 -16.44
C LYS A 188 3.99 15.36 -15.86
N HIS A 189 4.01 15.74 -14.59
CA HIS A 189 2.91 16.49 -14.03
C HIS A 189 3.17 17.97 -14.24
N GLU A 190 2.28 18.65 -14.97
CA GLU A 190 2.30 20.09 -15.14
C GLU A 190 1.89 20.85 -13.88
N ASN A 191 1.38 20.14 -12.87
CA ASN A 191 0.88 20.73 -11.64
C ASN A 191 2.02 20.99 -10.65
N LYS A 192 2.21 22.27 -10.31
CA LYS A 192 3.32 22.78 -9.48
C LYS A 192 3.31 22.28 -8.04
N ASP A 193 2.23 21.67 -7.57
CA ASP A 193 2.04 21.27 -6.17
C ASP A 193 2.69 19.93 -5.83
N PHE A 194 3.21 19.20 -6.82
CA PHE A 194 3.86 17.91 -6.61
C PHE A 194 5.40 18.02 -6.71
N ASN A 195 6.03 18.63 -5.73
CA ASN A 195 7.50 18.72 -5.63
C ASN A 195 8.17 17.32 -5.68
N ILE A 196 7.52 16.31 -5.10
CA ILE A 196 7.98 14.90 -5.08
C ILE A 196 8.19 14.35 -6.49
N LEU A 197 7.25 14.62 -7.42
CA LEU A 197 7.35 14.11 -8.79
C LEU A 197 8.45 14.81 -9.61
N ARG A 198 8.76 16.05 -9.28
CA ARG A 198 9.87 16.78 -9.91
C ARG A 198 11.21 16.16 -9.54
N ASP A 199 11.39 15.85 -8.26
CA ASP A 199 12.61 15.21 -7.77
C ASP A 199 12.78 13.82 -8.40
N ARG A 200 11.68 13.06 -8.53
CA ARG A 200 11.67 11.76 -9.22
C ARG A 200 12.12 11.87 -10.68
N GLU A 201 11.58 12.82 -11.44
CA GLU A 201 11.96 13.01 -12.86
C GLU A 201 13.42 13.42 -12.97
N THR A 202 13.88 14.34 -12.13
CA THR A 202 15.27 14.81 -12.10
C THR A 202 16.22 13.66 -11.84
N ILE A 203 16.01 12.93 -10.75
CA ILE A 203 16.83 11.77 -10.38
C ILE A 203 16.82 10.72 -11.51
N PHE A 204 15.63 10.39 -12.03
CA PHE A 204 15.52 9.40 -13.10
C PHE A 204 16.33 9.80 -14.34
N ASN A 205 16.24 11.07 -14.77
CA ASN A 205 16.95 11.55 -15.94
C ASN A 205 18.49 11.48 -15.78
N GLU A 206 18.97 11.62 -14.55
CA GLU A 206 20.41 11.53 -14.24
C GLU A 206 20.92 10.09 -14.21
N ILE A 207 20.07 9.11 -13.82
CA ILE A 207 20.49 7.72 -13.65
C ILE A 207 20.06 6.77 -14.79
N LYS A 208 19.15 7.21 -15.67
CA LYS A 208 18.49 6.34 -16.68
C LYS A 208 19.44 5.56 -17.59
N ASN A 209 20.65 6.07 -17.85
CA ASN A 209 21.65 5.40 -18.68
C ASN A 209 22.42 4.30 -17.93
N SER A 210 22.19 4.16 -16.64
CA SER A 210 22.87 3.20 -15.76
C SER A 210 21.93 2.14 -15.20
N ILE A 211 20.70 2.08 -15.70
CA ILE A 211 19.67 1.13 -15.28
C ILE A 211 19.01 0.48 -16.49
N ASP A 212 18.49 -0.72 -16.30
CA ASP A 212 17.76 -1.45 -17.32
C ASP A 212 16.27 -1.05 -17.28
N ILE A 213 15.85 -0.31 -18.31
CA ILE A 213 14.51 0.29 -18.36
C ILE A 213 13.57 -0.58 -19.19
N TYR A 214 12.44 -0.93 -18.59
CA TYR A 214 11.35 -1.63 -19.24
C TYR A 214 10.07 -0.80 -19.20
N ASN A 215 9.32 -0.81 -20.30
CA ASN A 215 8.06 -0.11 -20.42
C ASN A 215 6.97 -1.07 -20.85
N ASN A 216 5.75 -0.87 -20.33
CA ASN A 216 4.54 -1.58 -20.77
C ASN A 216 4.63 -3.12 -20.75
N LEU A 217 5.32 -3.69 -19.78
CA LEU A 217 5.32 -5.13 -19.57
C LEU A 217 3.93 -5.58 -19.07
N SER A 218 3.42 -6.70 -19.63
CA SER A 218 2.31 -7.40 -18.95
C SER A 218 2.75 -7.85 -17.56
N HIS A 219 1.80 -8.05 -16.65
CA HIS A 219 2.13 -8.43 -15.27
C HIS A 219 3.05 -9.66 -15.19
N ASP A 220 2.74 -10.71 -15.94
CA ASP A 220 3.55 -11.94 -15.94
C ASP A 220 4.97 -11.71 -16.46
N LYS A 221 5.10 -10.93 -17.56
CA LYS A 221 6.42 -10.53 -18.08
C LYS A 221 7.17 -9.65 -17.09
N PHE A 222 6.47 -8.75 -16.42
CA PHE A 222 7.07 -7.91 -15.38
C PHE A 222 7.67 -8.78 -14.26
N ILE A 223 6.89 -9.69 -13.69
CA ILE A 223 7.34 -10.59 -12.61
C ILE A 223 8.50 -11.49 -13.08
N THR A 224 8.40 -12.03 -14.28
CA THR A 224 9.47 -12.89 -14.83
C THR A 224 10.76 -12.11 -15.02
N THR A 225 10.68 -10.91 -15.61
CA THR A 225 11.86 -10.08 -15.88
C THR A 225 12.51 -9.58 -14.60
N LEU A 226 11.70 -9.10 -13.62
CA LEU A 226 12.27 -8.59 -12.37
C LEU A 226 13.05 -9.66 -11.60
N LYS A 227 12.66 -10.94 -11.69
CA LYS A 227 13.36 -12.07 -11.06
C LYS A 227 14.78 -12.32 -11.63
N GLU A 228 15.05 -11.78 -12.82
CA GLU A 228 16.39 -11.88 -13.42
C GLU A 228 17.40 -10.92 -12.77
N TYR A 229 16.98 -10.02 -11.91
CA TYR A 229 17.80 -8.95 -11.34
C TYR A 229 18.03 -9.13 -9.84
N LYS A 230 19.22 -8.72 -9.38
CA LYS A 230 19.54 -8.63 -7.94
C LYS A 230 18.91 -7.39 -7.30
N ILE A 231 18.83 -6.29 -8.02
CA ILE A 231 18.42 -4.97 -7.53
C ILE A 231 17.27 -4.44 -8.37
N GLY A 232 16.25 -3.93 -7.73
CA GLY A 232 15.15 -3.21 -8.35
C GLY A 232 15.03 -1.79 -7.83
N LEU A 233 14.92 -0.84 -8.75
CA LEU A 233 14.73 0.57 -8.43
C LEU A 233 13.28 0.87 -8.13
N ASP A 234 13.05 1.53 -7.02
CA ASP A 234 11.74 2.02 -6.61
C ASP A 234 11.82 3.50 -6.22
N LEU A 235 11.58 4.37 -7.18
CA LEU A 235 11.60 5.81 -6.97
C LEU A 235 10.31 6.27 -6.29
N GLU A 236 10.46 7.19 -5.34
CA GLU A 236 9.35 7.83 -4.64
C GLU A 236 8.34 8.41 -5.63
N GLY A 237 7.07 8.15 -5.40
CA GLY A 237 5.96 8.62 -6.21
C GLY A 237 4.82 9.12 -5.34
N VAL A 238 3.76 9.58 -5.95
CA VAL A 238 2.51 9.83 -5.24
C VAL A 238 1.99 8.48 -4.74
N GLY A 239 1.73 8.36 -3.44
CA GLY A 239 1.15 7.16 -2.89
C GLY A 239 2.13 6.07 -2.48
N ASP A 240 3.16 6.46 -1.82
CA ASP A 240 4.12 5.53 -1.28
C ASP A 240 3.72 4.98 0.10
N PRO A 241 4.01 3.72 0.38
CA PRO A 241 4.67 2.70 -0.46
C PRO A 241 3.79 2.25 -1.61
N ASN A 242 4.38 2.11 -2.78
CA ASN A 242 3.63 1.67 -3.94
C ASN A 242 3.71 0.14 -4.13
N LYS A 243 2.89 -0.36 -5.06
CA LYS A 243 2.81 -1.78 -5.40
C LYS A 243 4.18 -2.38 -5.76
N ARG A 244 5.04 -1.61 -6.45
CA ARG A 244 6.34 -2.07 -6.91
C ARG A 244 7.28 -2.48 -5.79
N THR A 245 7.33 -1.72 -4.72
CA THR A 245 8.14 -2.09 -3.56
C THR A 245 7.84 -3.52 -3.12
N PHE A 246 6.57 -3.87 -3.10
CA PHE A 246 6.13 -5.18 -2.62
C PHE A 246 6.35 -6.29 -3.63
N GLU A 247 6.21 -5.98 -4.90
CA GLU A 247 6.56 -6.89 -5.98
C GLU A 247 8.05 -7.24 -5.94
N LEU A 248 8.92 -6.26 -5.70
CA LEU A 248 10.35 -6.50 -5.52
C LEU A 248 10.64 -7.34 -4.28
N LEU A 249 10.10 -6.94 -3.12
CA LEU A 249 10.27 -7.66 -1.87
C LEU A 249 9.75 -9.10 -1.94
N ALA A 250 8.59 -9.31 -2.53
CA ALA A 250 7.99 -10.63 -2.69
C ALA A 250 8.89 -11.59 -3.47
N ASN A 251 9.63 -11.07 -4.44
CA ASN A 251 10.51 -11.83 -5.33
C ASN A 251 11.99 -11.83 -4.89
N ASP A 252 12.29 -11.42 -3.66
CA ASP A 252 13.65 -11.32 -3.14
C ASP A 252 14.58 -10.49 -4.04
N VAL A 253 14.06 -9.41 -4.60
CA VAL A 253 14.84 -8.41 -5.32
C VAL A 253 15.12 -7.28 -4.36
N LEU A 254 16.40 -6.92 -4.20
CA LEU A 254 16.80 -5.87 -3.28
C LEU A 254 16.21 -4.52 -3.74
N VAL A 255 15.38 -3.92 -2.90
CA VAL A 255 14.77 -2.61 -3.19
C VAL A 255 15.80 -1.51 -2.99
N PHE A 256 16.06 -0.76 -4.04
CA PHE A 256 16.91 0.42 -4.04
C PHE A 256 16.06 1.65 -4.28
N THR A 257 16.02 2.59 -3.32
CA THR A 257 14.96 3.61 -3.28
C THR A 257 15.48 4.96 -2.81
N ASN A 258 14.78 6.04 -3.21
CA ASN A 258 15.03 7.38 -2.70
C ASN A 258 14.09 7.79 -1.55
N ARG A 259 13.41 6.86 -0.92
CA ARG A 259 12.42 7.10 0.14
C ARG A 259 13.04 7.15 1.52
N ILE A 260 12.97 8.29 2.18
CA ILE A 260 13.62 8.52 3.47
C ILE A 260 12.67 8.93 4.60
N ASN A 261 11.45 9.35 4.29
CA ASN A 261 10.57 9.97 5.28
C ASN A 261 9.42 9.10 5.78
N LEU A 262 9.19 7.95 5.17
CA LEU A 262 8.07 7.08 5.52
C LEU A 262 8.44 6.06 6.58
N ILE A 263 7.53 5.82 7.50
CA ILE A 263 7.58 4.67 8.39
C ILE A 263 6.85 3.52 7.71
N TRP A 264 7.60 2.42 7.51
CA TRP A 264 7.11 1.24 6.83
C TRP A 264 6.69 0.13 7.77
N GLY A 265 7.19 0.19 9.00
CA GLY A 265 6.98 -0.81 10.01
C GLY A 265 6.28 -0.25 11.24
N PHE A 266 5.70 -1.13 12.04
CA PHE A 266 4.97 -0.79 13.26
C PHE A 266 5.86 -0.42 14.44
N ASP A 267 7.10 -0.88 14.42
CA ASP A 267 8.04 -0.75 15.54
C ASP A 267 9.08 0.34 15.32
N ASN A 268 8.79 1.31 14.44
CA ASN A 268 9.73 2.36 14.02
C ASN A 268 11.05 1.81 13.41
N GLU A 269 11.04 0.56 12.97
CA GLU A 269 12.18 -0.05 12.29
C GLU A 269 12.32 0.55 10.90
N ASP A 270 13.54 0.88 10.52
CA ASP A 270 13.85 1.26 9.15
C ASP A 270 13.79 0.00 8.27
N PHE A 271 12.79 -0.05 7.41
CA PHE A 271 12.57 -1.19 6.51
C PHE A 271 13.72 -1.36 5.51
N PHE A 272 14.37 -0.26 5.16
CA PHE A 272 15.48 -0.26 4.22
C PHE A 272 16.80 0.00 4.94
N SER A 273 17.83 -0.76 4.56
CA SER A 273 19.19 -0.50 5.03
C SER A 273 19.68 0.84 4.47
N PRO A 274 20.51 1.60 5.22
CA PRO A 274 21.02 2.88 4.73
C PRO A 274 21.77 2.76 3.39
N GLU A 275 22.34 1.61 3.10
CA GLU A 275 23.02 1.30 1.85
C GLU A 275 22.08 1.20 0.64
N THR A 276 20.78 1.05 0.88
CA THR A 276 19.75 0.92 -0.16
C THR A 276 18.88 2.15 -0.34
N ILE A 277 19.15 3.21 0.40
CA ILE A 277 18.42 4.49 0.31
C ILE A 277 19.37 5.57 -0.22
N PHE A 278 18.95 6.36 -1.20
CA PHE A 278 19.69 7.47 -1.74
C PHE A 278 18.81 8.72 -1.86
N THR A 279 19.43 9.90 -1.89
CA THR A 279 18.73 11.19 -2.02
C THR A 279 19.12 11.93 -3.29
N THR A 280 20.28 11.61 -3.85
CA THR A 280 20.83 12.23 -5.06
C THR A 280 21.34 11.15 -6.01
N SER A 281 21.51 11.51 -7.29
CA SER A 281 22.14 10.63 -8.27
C SER A 281 23.59 10.26 -7.88
N GLN A 282 24.32 11.19 -7.25
CA GLN A 282 25.66 10.90 -6.77
C GLN A 282 25.65 9.80 -5.70
N GLU A 283 24.74 9.89 -4.74
CA GLU A 283 24.56 8.83 -3.72
C GLU A 283 24.10 7.51 -4.35
N PHE A 284 23.24 7.57 -5.37
CA PHE A 284 22.84 6.39 -6.13
C PHE A 284 24.06 5.62 -6.65
N PHE A 285 24.96 6.28 -7.36
CA PHE A 285 26.15 5.62 -7.89
C PHE A 285 27.10 5.12 -6.82
N GLN A 286 27.31 5.90 -5.75
CA GLN A 286 28.17 5.49 -4.64
C GLN A 286 27.63 4.24 -3.95
N LYS A 287 26.33 4.20 -3.66
CA LYS A 287 25.68 3.08 -2.99
C LYS A 287 25.55 1.86 -3.90
N LEU A 288 25.30 2.07 -5.19
CA LEU A 288 25.28 0.97 -6.15
C LEU A 288 26.66 0.27 -6.19
N LYS A 289 27.74 1.04 -6.17
CA LYS A 289 29.11 0.49 -6.09
C LYS A 289 29.36 -0.26 -4.77
N LEU A 290 28.80 0.20 -3.65
CA LEU A 290 28.90 -0.55 -2.38
C LEU A 290 28.16 -1.90 -2.47
N LEU A 291 27.04 -1.95 -3.16
CA LEU A 291 26.23 -3.16 -3.34
C LEU A 291 26.88 -4.19 -4.30
N GLU A 292 27.93 -3.84 -5.04
CA GLU A 292 28.76 -4.80 -5.76
C GLU A 292 29.50 -5.75 -4.79
N ASN A 293 29.72 -5.30 -3.55
CA ASN A 293 30.27 -6.16 -2.50
C ASN A 293 29.19 -7.15 -2.03
N GLU A 294 29.38 -8.42 -2.31
CA GLU A 294 28.43 -9.50 -2.01
C GLU A 294 28.05 -9.57 -0.52
N LYS A 295 28.97 -9.28 0.39
CA LYS A 295 28.67 -9.27 1.83
C LYS A 295 27.72 -8.15 2.20
N ILE A 296 27.90 -6.96 1.63
CA ILE A 296 27.02 -5.80 1.85
C ILE A 296 25.65 -6.08 1.23
N TYR A 297 25.62 -6.55 -0.02
CA TYR A 297 24.41 -6.93 -0.71
C TYR A 297 23.60 -7.94 0.10
N MET A 298 24.21 -9.04 0.52
CA MET A 298 23.52 -10.09 1.29
C MET A 298 23.06 -9.61 2.67
N LYS A 299 23.83 -8.73 3.32
CA LYS A 299 23.37 -8.08 4.57
C LYS A 299 22.07 -7.31 4.34
N CYS A 300 22.00 -6.47 3.32
CA CYS A 300 20.82 -5.67 2.99
C CYS A 300 19.64 -6.55 2.58
N LEU A 301 19.86 -7.55 1.75
CA LEU A 301 18.83 -8.48 1.31
C LEU A 301 18.25 -9.29 2.48
N ASN A 302 19.11 -9.78 3.38
CA ASN A 302 18.66 -10.53 4.56
C ASN A 302 17.87 -9.66 5.53
N ASN A 303 18.24 -8.38 5.69
CA ASN A 303 17.44 -7.44 6.44
C ASN A 303 16.03 -7.27 5.82
N GLN A 304 15.93 -7.07 4.52
CA GLN A 304 14.64 -6.99 3.83
C GLN A 304 13.83 -8.29 3.94
N ARG A 305 14.46 -9.45 3.85
CA ARG A 305 13.82 -10.75 4.06
C ARG A 305 13.24 -10.92 5.46
N PHE A 306 14.01 -10.55 6.46
CA PHE A 306 13.56 -10.58 7.85
C PHE A 306 12.32 -9.70 8.06
N LEU A 307 12.36 -8.46 7.59
CA LEU A 307 11.24 -7.53 7.70
C LEU A 307 10.04 -7.98 6.86
N LYS A 308 10.28 -8.55 5.67
CA LYS A 308 9.24 -9.18 4.85
C LYS A 308 8.51 -10.27 5.63
N GLN A 309 9.24 -11.21 6.23
CA GLN A 309 8.65 -12.31 7.01
C GLN A 309 7.82 -11.81 8.18
N LYS A 310 8.26 -10.74 8.86
CA LYS A 310 7.55 -10.12 9.96
C LYS A 310 6.27 -9.43 9.48
N TYR A 311 6.38 -8.48 8.55
CA TYR A 311 5.27 -7.62 8.14
C TYR A 311 4.32 -8.24 7.12
N MET A 312 4.69 -9.35 6.49
CA MET A 312 3.81 -10.15 5.63
C MET A 312 3.12 -11.31 6.38
N ASN A 313 3.37 -11.44 7.67
CA ASN A 313 2.71 -12.43 8.50
C ASN A 313 1.30 -11.93 8.88
N LYS A 314 0.28 -12.66 8.44
CA LYS A 314 -1.13 -12.32 8.72
C LYS A 314 -1.45 -12.22 10.20
N GLU A 315 -0.93 -13.17 10.98
CA GLU A 315 -1.15 -13.21 12.42
C GLU A 315 -0.47 -12.01 13.10
N TYR A 316 0.74 -11.68 12.70
CA TYR A 316 1.44 -10.50 13.20
C TYR A 316 0.66 -9.20 12.91
N LEU A 317 0.17 -9.03 11.68
CA LEU A 317 -0.63 -7.86 11.29
C LEU A 317 -1.96 -7.78 12.04
N ARG A 318 -2.65 -8.91 12.16
CA ARG A 318 -3.88 -9.01 12.95
C ARG A 318 -3.62 -8.61 14.41
N ASN A 319 -2.60 -9.18 15.03
CA ASN A 319 -2.25 -8.90 16.41
C ASN A 319 -1.84 -7.44 16.62
N TYR A 320 -1.12 -6.86 15.65
CA TYR A 320 -0.81 -5.44 15.70
C TYR A 320 -2.08 -4.57 15.73
N ILE A 321 -3.02 -4.78 14.80
CA ILE A 321 -4.29 -4.05 14.78
C ILE A 321 -5.02 -4.23 16.11
N LEU A 322 -5.18 -5.47 16.57
CA LEU A 322 -5.88 -5.78 17.83
C LEU A 322 -5.21 -5.17 19.05
N SER A 323 -3.89 -5.01 19.04
CA SER A 323 -3.16 -4.39 20.16
C SER A 323 -3.38 -2.89 20.27
N LYS A 324 -3.90 -2.24 19.21
CA LYS A 324 -4.17 -0.79 19.19
C LYS A 324 -5.62 -0.47 19.52
N ILE A 325 -6.51 -1.40 19.26
CA ILE A 325 -7.93 -1.25 19.49
C ILE A 325 -8.38 -2.03 20.76
#